data_9d9fe95d6cb94093a103c5dfbfd70805
#
_entry.id   9d9fe95d6cb94093a103c5dfbfd70805
#
_cell.length_a   1.000
_cell.length_b   1.000
_cell.length_c   1.000
_cell.angle_alpha   90.00
_cell.angle_beta   90.00
_cell.angle_gamma   90.00
#
_symmetry.space_group_name_H-M   'P 1'
#
loop_
_entity.id
_entity.type
_entity.pdbx_description
1 polymer ?
#
loop_
_entity_poly.entity_id
_entity_poly.type
_entity_poly.pdbx_seq_one_letter_code
_entity_poly.pdbx_strand_id
1 'polypeptide(L)'
;MRAKLDHLDTRLAELNSLLTTEESTKDMDNYRKLTREHSDIATVVEQFGLYKQAEADAQAAEEMRKDPEMKDFADEEQKQAQATMEELEGKLQKLLLPKDVNDERNVFLEIRAGTGGDESALFASDLLRMYTRFAERQGWKVEVVNAAESDLGGYKEVVLRLVGPSVYSRLKFESGGHRVQRVPQTETQGRIHTSACTVAVMPEADELEAVKINPAELRIDTFRASGAGGQHINKTDSAVRITHLPTGTVVECQDDRSQHRNREQAMKVLVSRIMDAREREKHQLEAQTRKSLVGTGDRSDRIRTYNFPQGRITDHRINLTLYKIDAMMDGDLDDLCNALASEHQAELLAALGDH
;
A
#
# COMPACT_ATOMS: atom_id res chain seq x y z
N MET A 1 20.96 8.71 -14.61
CA MET A 1 21.09 7.46 -13.81
C MET A 1 22.36 7.47 -12.96
N ARG A 2 23.58 7.61 -13.54
CA ARG A 2 24.88 7.51 -12.83
C ARG A 2 24.99 8.46 -11.61
N ALA A 3 24.68 9.73 -11.77
CA ALA A 3 24.73 10.69 -10.66
C ALA A 3 23.83 10.31 -9.46
N LYS A 4 22.69 9.67 -9.72
CA LYS A 4 21.79 9.17 -8.68
C LYS A 4 22.39 7.97 -7.96
N LEU A 5 23.05 7.06 -8.68
CA LEU A 5 23.73 5.90 -8.12
C LEU A 5 24.96 6.30 -7.28
N ASP A 6 25.75 7.28 -7.73
CA ASP A 6 26.88 7.80 -6.95
C ASP A 6 26.41 8.49 -5.65
N HIS A 7 25.26 9.16 -5.68
CA HIS A 7 24.64 9.72 -4.48
C HIS A 7 24.19 8.63 -3.50
N LEU A 8 23.61 7.52 -4.00
CA LEU A 8 23.23 6.38 -3.15
C LEU A 8 24.45 5.68 -2.52
N ASP A 9 25.55 5.56 -3.24
CA ASP A 9 26.81 5.02 -2.72
C ASP A 9 27.34 5.87 -1.54
N THR A 10 27.35 7.20 -1.71
CA THR A 10 27.69 8.15 -0.64
C THR A 10 26.72 8.03 0.55
N ARG A 11 25.41 7.94 0.28
CA ARG A 11 24.39 7.81 1.32
C ARG A 11 24.51 6.51 2.10
N LEU A 12 24.88 5.39 1.45
CA LEU A 12 25.14 4.12 2.13
C LEU A 12 26.31 4.24 3.11
N ALA A 13 27.39 4.93 2.71
CA ALA A 13 28.53 5.18 3.60
C ALA A 13 28.13 6.02 4.83
N GLU A 14 27.28 7.05 4.64
CA GLU A 14 26.73 7.82 5.76
C GLU A 14 25.86 6.96 6.70
N LEU A 15 24.97 6.12 6.14
CA LEU A 15 24.11 5.24 6.92
C LEU A 15 24.92 4.22 7.73
N ASN A 16 25.99 3.66 7.16
CA ASN A 16 26.90 2.79 7.87
C ASN A 16 27.53 3.52 9.07
N SER A 17 27.93 4.77 8.90
CA SER A 17 28.48 5.59 10.00
C SER A 17 27.42 5.88 11.06
N LEU A 18 26.19 6.27 10.66
CA LEU A 18 25.11 6.58 11.59
C LEU A 18 24.64 5.36 12.40
N LEU A 19 24.54 4.18 11.78
CA LEU A 19 24.13 2.95 12.46
C LEU A 19 25.16 2.45 13.49
N THR A 20 26.42 2.87 13.40
CA THR A 20 27.47 2.54 14.38
C THR A 20 27.49 3.50 15.57
N THR A 21 26.74 4.61 15.55
CA THR A 21 26.73 5.59 16.65
C THR A 21 25.80 5.16 17.78
N GLU A 22 26.20 5.38 19.04
CA GLU A 22 25.36 5.07 20.21
C GLU A 22 24.06 5.91 20.27
N GLU A 23 24.01 7.05 19.60
CA GLU A 23 22.83 7.89 19.55
C GLU A 23 21.69 7.27 18.73
N SER A 24 22.01 6.55 17.66
CA SER A 24 21.02 5.90 16.81
C SER A 24 20.30 4.75 17.53
N THR A 25 20.95 4.08 18.49
CA THR A 25 20.36 2.98 19.27
C THR A 25 19.43 3.45 20.39
N LYS A 26 19.46 4.72 20.77
CA LYS A 26 18.55 5.29 21.81
C LYS A 26 17.13 5.50 21.33
N ASP A 27 16.94 5.75 20.03
CA ASP A 27 15.64 5.91 19.40
C ASP A 27 15.39 4.70 18.48
N MET A 28 14.64 3.72 18.98
CA MET A 28 14.35 2.48 18.27
C MET A 28 13.56 2.70 16.95
N ASP A 29 12.73 3.72 16.87
CA ASP A 29 11.96 4.02 15.68
C ASP A 29 12.84 4.64 14.60
N ASN A 30 13.75 5.53 14.99
CA ASN A 30 14.75 6.08 14.08
C ASN A 30 15.74 4.98 13.63
N TYR A 31 16.19 4.11 14.54
CA TYR A 31 17.06 2.98 14.19
C TYR A 31 16.43 2.06 13.16
N ARG A 32 15.14 1.70 13.32
CA ARG A 32 14.41 0.87 12.35
C ARG A 32 14.32 1.55 10.98
N LYS A 33 14.06 2.86 10.93
CA LYS A 33 14.02 3.64 9.67
C LYS A 33 15.37 3.62 8.97
N LEU A 34 16.45 3.90 9.69
CA LEU A 34 17.80 3.89 9.13
C LEU A 34 18.23 2.49 8.66
N THR A 35 17.90 1.44 9.42
CA THR A 35 18.20 0.05 9.03
C THR A 35 17.44 -0.35 7.77
N ARG A 36 16.19 0.08 7.63
CA ARG A 36 15.39 -0.18 6.43
C ARG A 36 15.97 0.57 5.22
N GLU A 37 16.26 1.87 5.37
CA GLU A 37 16.90 2.68 4.32
C GLU A 37 18.24 2.05 3.90
N HIS A 38 19.05 1.60 4.86
CA HIS A 38 20.31 0.90 4.60
C HIS A 38 20.10 -0.37 3.75
N SER A 39 19.15 -1.24 4.15
CA SER A 39 18.86 -2.49 3.43
C SER A 39 18.41 -2.23 1.99
N ASP A 40 17.55 -1.21 1.79
CA ASP A 40 17.06 -0.83 0.47
C ASP A 40 18.17 -0.31 -0.44
N ILE A 41 19.06 0.52 0.08
CA ILE A 41 20.16 1.12 -0.69
C ILE A 41 21.31 0.11 -0.91
N ALA A 42 21.59 -0.75 0.06
CA ALA A 42 22.71 -1.71 -0.01
C ALA A 42 22.61 -2.61 -1.25
N THR A 43 21.41 -3.12 -1.56
CA THR A 43 21.18 -3.96 -2.75
C THR A 43 21.46 -3.20 -4.06
N VAL A 44 21.07 -1.92 -4.13
CA VAL A 44 21.31 -1.08 -5.31
C VAL A 44 22.80 -0.81 -5.49
N VAL A 45 23.51 -0.46 -4.40
CA VAL A 45 24.94 -0.15 -4.43
C VAL A 45 25.77 -1.39 -4.73
N GLU A 46 25.38 -2.56 -4.26
CA GLU A 46 26.02 -3.84 -4.61
C GLU A 46 25.97 -4.08 -6.13
N GLN A 47 24.80 -3.96 -6.73
CA GLN A 47 24.64 -4.13 -8.19
C GLN A 47 25.40 -3.02 -8.96
N PHE A 48 25.45 -1.81 -8.42
CA PHE A 48 26.24 -0.74 -9.01
C PHE A 48 27.75 -0.98 -8.90
N GLY A 49 28.22 -1.62 -7.82
CA GLY A 49 29.60 -2.06 -7.69
C GLY A 49 29.99 -3.07 -8.78
N LEU A 50 29.12 -4.05 -9.04
CA LEU A 50 29.31 -5.02 -10.14
C LEU A 50 29.33 -4.34 -11.51
N TYR A 51 28.45 -3.33 -11.73
CA TYR A 51 28.44 -2.55 -12.96
C TYR A 51 29.76 -1.78 -13.16
N LYS A 52 30.28 -1.11 -12.12
CA LYS A 52 31.57 -0.43 -12.16
C LYS A 52 32.73 -1.38 -12.48
N GLN A 53 32.68 -2.62 -11.94
CA GLN A 53 33.67 -3.64 -12.25
C GLN A 53 33.60 -4.06 -13.72
N ALA A 54 32.41 -4.35 -14.24
CA ALA A 54 32.24 -4.71 -15.63
C ALA A 54 32.67 -3.56 -16.61
N GLU A 55 32.45 -2.30 -16.20
CA GLU A 55 32.92 -1.13 -16.94
C GLU A 55 34.47 -1.07 -16.96
N ALA A 56 35.12 -1.36 -15.83
CA ALA A 56 36.56 -1.42 -15.74
C ALA A 56 37.14 -2.58 -16.56
N ASP A 57 36.47 -3.75 -16.55
CA ASP A 57 36.89 -4.92 -17.33
C ASP A 57 36.77 -4.62 -18.84
N ALA A 58 35.71 -3.92 -19.27
CA ALA A 58 35.53 -3.49 -20.66
C ALA A 58 36.63 -2.50 -21.10
N GLN A 59 37.04 -1.57 -20.22
CA GLN A 59 38.14 -0.65 -20.49
C GLN A 59 39.48 -1.36 -20.55
N ALA A 60 39.74 -2.32 -19.67
CA ALA A 60 40.94 -3.13 -19.68
C ALA A 60 41.03 -3.98 -20.97
N ALA A 61 39.92 -4.57 -21.40
CA ALA A 61 39.86 -5.30 -22.66
C ALA A 61 40.13 -4.40 -23.87
N GLU A 62 39.66 -3.16 -23.87
CA GLU A 62 39.94 -2.19 -24.94
C GLU A 62 41.44 -1.79 -24.98
N GLU A 63 42.09 -1.71 -23.83
CA GLU A 63 43.53 -1.48 -23.76
C GLU A 63 44.36 -2.69 -24.28
N MET A 64 43.93 -3.92 -23.91
CA MET A 64 44.57 -5.17 -24.38
C MET A 64 44.43 -5.35 -25.89
N ARG A 65 43.39 -4.83 -26.50
CA ARG A 65 43.13 -4.88 -27.95
C ARG A 65 44.21 -4.16 -28.79
N LYS A 66 44.99 -3.30 -28.17
CA LYS A 66 46.12 -2.59 -28.82
C LYS A 66 47.28 -3.55 -29.12
N ASP A 67 47.35 -4.70 -28.42
CA ASP A 67 48.34 -5.76 -28.67
C ASP A 67 47.78 -6.76 -29.70
N PRO A 68 48.46 -6.95 -30.85
CA PRO A 68 48.00 -7.87 -31.89
C PRO A 68 47.90 -9.35 -31.45
N GLU A 69 48.70 -9.75 -30.46
CA GLU A 69 48.71 -11.15 -29.95
C GLU A 69 47.52 -11.41 -28.99
N MET A 70 46.96 -10.37 -28.39
CA MET A 70 45.87 -10.47 -27.41
C MET A 70 44.53 -10.09 -28.00
N LYS A 71 44.47 -9.73 -29.27
CA LYS A 71 43.27 -9.15 -29.90
C LYS A 71 42.02 -10.04 -29.83
N ASP A 72 42.14 -11.31 -30.15
CA ASP A 72 41.01 -12.26 -30.15
C ASP A 72 40.49 -12.48 -28.72
N PHE A 73 41.33 -12.54 -27.74
CA PHE A 73 40.97 -12.64 -26.32
C PHE A 73 40.32 -11.36 -25.82
N ALA A 74 40.89 -10.21 -26.16
CA ALA A 74 40.34 -8.90 -25.80
C ALA A 74 38.95 -8.66 -26.40
N ASP A 75 38.70 -9.11 -27.65
CA ASP A 75 37.41 -8.99 -28.32
C ASP A 75 36.33 -9.87 -27.61
N GLU A 76 36.70 -11.04 -27.08
CA GLU A 76 35.79 -11.91 -26.33
C GLU A 76 35.48 -11.36 -24.93
N GLU A 77 36.50 -10.90 -24.19
CA GLU A 77 36.35 -10.22 -22.89
C GLU A 77 35.51 -8.95 -23.00
N GLN A 78 35.73 -8.14 -24.02
CA GLN A 78 34.95 -6.94 -24.26
C GLN A 78 33.47 -7.25 -24.50
N LYS A 79 33.18 -8.28 -25.29
CA LYS A 79 31.83 -8.73 -25.57
C LYS A 79 31.12 -9.25 -24.31
N GLN A 80 31.83 -9.99 -23.49
CA GLN A 80 31.31 -10.52 -22.20
C GLN A 80 31.05 -9.38 -21.21
N ALA A 81 31.98 -8.44 -21.06
CA ALA A 81 31.83 -7.28 -20.20
C ALA A 81 30.63 -6.40 -20.65
N GLN A 82 30.47 -6.15 -21.96
CA GLN A 82 29.33 -5.42 -22.50
C GLN A 82 27.99 -6.11 -22.21
N ALA A 83 27.90 -7.43 -22.42
CA ALA A 83 26.69 -8.19 -22.10
C ALA A 83 26.33 -8.11 -20.58
N THR A 84 27.35 -8.21 -19.72
CA THR A 84 27.18 -8.04 -18.26
C THR A 84 26.71 -6.64 -17.90
N MET A 85 27.27 -5.60 -18.54
CA MET A 85 26.85 -4.21 -18.32
C MET A 85 25.39 -3.99 -18.73
N GLU A 86 24.95 -4.52 -19.88
CA GLU A 86 23.55 -4.40 -20.33
C GLU A 86 22.59 -5.10 -19.35
N GLU A 87 22.94 -6.30 -18.87
CA GLU A 87 22.15 -7.02 -17.89
C GLU A 87 22.04 -6.25 -16.56
N LEU A 88 23.17 -5.74 -16.06
CA LEU A 88 23.23 -4.98 -14.81
C LEU A 88 22.53 -3.62 -14.92
N GLU A 89 22.63 -2.97 -16.09
CA GLU A 89 21.90 -1.73 -16.34
C GLU A 89 20.39 -1.95 -16.25
N GLY A 90 19.87 -2.99 -16.86
CA GLY A 90 18.46 -3.36 -16.76
C GLY A 90 18.02 -3.70 -15.32
N LYS A 91 18.89 -4.35 -14.53
CA LYS A 91 18.64 -4.61 -13.10
C LYS A 91 18.64 -3.32 -12.29
N LEU A 92 19.60 -2.44 -12.49
CA LEU A 92 19.72 -1.15 -11.81
C LEU A 92 18.53 -0.23 -12.13
N GLN A 93 18.08 -0.19 -13.39
CA GLN A 93 16.89 0.56 -13.77
C GLN A 93 15.66 0.11 -12.98
N LYS A 94 15.46 -1.21 -12.84
CA LYS A 94 14.35 -1.78 -12.04
C LYS A 94 14.47 -1.46 -10.54
N LEU A 95 15.68 -1.53 -9.98
CA LEU A 95 15.94 -1.23 -8.56
C LEU A 95 15.80 0.26 -8.22
N LEU A 96 16.00 1.14 -9.20
CA LEU A 96 15.84 2.60 -9.05
C LEU A 96 14.38 3.07 -9.18
N LEU A 97 13.45 2.18 -9.57
CA LEU A 97 12.04 2.50 -9.58
C LEU A 97 11.57 2.88 -8.17
N PRO A 98 10.71 3.88 -8.05
CA PRO A 98 10.15 4.23 -6.74
C PRO A 98 9.36 3.04 -6.19
N LYS A 99 9.82 2.51 -5.05
CA LYS A 99 9.06 1.49 -4.31
C LYS A 99 7.85 2.16 -3.66
N ASP A 100 6.69 1.54 -3.77
CA ASP A 100 5.52 1.98 -3.02
C ASP A 100 5.76 1.73 -1.52
N VAL A 101 5.61 2.78 -0.72
CA VAL A 101 5.79 2.71 0.75
C VAL A 101 4.88 1.64 1.38
N ASN A 102 3.78 1.32 0.72
CA ASN A 102 2.81 0.34 1.19
C ASN A 102 3.15 -1.11 0.78
N ASP A 103 4.12 -1.35 -0.12
CA ASP A 103 4.38 -2.67 -0.70
C ASP A 103 4.63 -3.78 0.34
N GLU A 104 5.17 -3.44 1.51
CA GLU A 104 5.43 -4.38 2.59
C GLU A 104 4.31 -4.45 3.64
N ARG A 105 3.26 -3.64 3.48
CA ARG A 105 2.16 -3.60 4.45
C ARG A 105 1.25 -4.81 4.35
N ASN A 106 0.63 -5.16 5.47
CA ASN A 106 -0.53 -6.02 5.50
C ASN A 106 -1.70 -5.37 4.76
N VAL A 107 -2.71 -6.15 4.43
CA VAL A 107 -3.81 -5.73 3.55
C VAL A 107 -5.16 -6.06 4.17
N PHE A 108 -6.10 -5.14 4.02
CA PHE A 108 -7.52 -5.43 4.06
C PHE A 108 -8.01 -5.67 2.64
N LEU A 109 -8.49 -6.89 2.37
CA LEU A 109 -9.08 -7.30 1.11
C LEU A 109 -10.59 -7.40 1.30
N GLU A 110 -11.33 -6.53 0.61
CA GLU A 110 -12.79 -6.45 0.67
C GLU A 110 -13.36 -6.97 -0.64
N ILE A 111 -14.27 -7.93 -0.55
CA ILE A 111 -14.99 -8.51 -1.70
C ILE A 111 -16.46 -8.20 -1.50
N ARG A 112 -17.08 -7.56 -2.49
CA ARG A 112 -18.53 -7.25 -2.48
C ARG A 112 -19.22 -7.83 -3.70
N ALA A 113 -20.37 -8.44 -3.48
CA ALA A 113 -21.28 -8.80 -4.54
C ALA A 113 -21.76 -7.52 -5.27
N GLY A 114 -21.62 -7.52 -6.58
CA GLY A 114 -22.07 -6.43 -7.46
C GLY A 114 -23.32 -6.82 -8.23
N THR A 115 -23.35 -6.52 -9.53
CA THR A 115 -24.47 -6.84 -10.40
C THR A 115 -24.58 -8.35 -10.65
N GLY A 116 -25.72 -8.96 -10.33
CA GLY A 116 -25.96 -10.39 -10.59
C GLY A 116 -26.82 -11.11 -9.56
N GLY A 117 -27.26 -10.42 -8.51
CA GLY A 117 -28.09 -11.02 -7.45
C GLY A 117 -27.33 -12.13 -6.71
N ASP A 118 -27.99 -13.27 -6.46
CA ASP A 118 -27.43 -14.39 -5.70
C ASP A 118 -26.18 -15.00 -6.33
N GLU A 119 -26.09 -15.01 -7.66
CA GLU A 119 -24.91 -15.49 -8.37
C GLU A 119 -23.66 -14.65 -8.07
N SER A 120 -23.82 -13.35 -7.91
CA SER A 120 -22.70 -12.49 -7.49
C SER A 120 -22.25 -12.78 -6.07
N ALA A 121 -23.18 -13.13 -5.16
CA ALA A 121 -22.83 -13.53 -3.79
C ALA A 121 -22.09 -14.90 -3.76
N LEU A 122 -22.52 -15.86 -4.58
CA LEU A 122 -21.79 -17.12 -4.74
C LEU A 122 -20.40 -16.92 -5.33
N PHE A 123 -20.28 -16.04 -6.33
CA PHE A 123 -18.98 -15.72 -6.90
C PHE A 123 -18.05 -15.00 -5.91
N ALA A 124 -18.61 -14.15 -5.03
CA ALA A 124 -17.84 -13.56 -3.92
C ALA A 124 -17.24 -14.64 -2.98
N SER A 125 -17.99 -15.73 -2.73
CA SER A 125 -17.48 -16.89 -1.99
C SER A 125 -16.35 -17.62 -2.72
N ASP A 126 -16.46 -17.76 -4.04
CA ASP A 126 -15.42 -18.37 -4.85
C ASP A 126 -14.13 -17.51 -4.85
N LEU A 127 -14.26 -16.19 -4.98
CA LEU A 127 -13.14 -15.26 -4.86
C LEU A 127 -12.50 -15.31 -3.47
N LEU A 128 -13.32 -15.37 -2.40
CA LEU A 128 -12.84 -15.56 -1.04
C LEU A 128 -11.98 -16.81 -0.93
N ARG A 129 -12.45 -17.94 -1.45
CA ARG A 129 -11.70 -19.19 -1.46
C ARG A 129 -10.40 -19.06 -2.26
N MET A 130 -10.45 -18.47 -3.43
CA MET A 130 -9.29 -18.22 -4.29
C MET A 130 -8.19 -17.42 -3.57
N TYR A 131 -8.54 -16.30 -2.95
CA TYR A 131 -7.56 -15.48 -2.24
C TYR A 131 -7.07 -16.12 -0.94
N THR A 132 -7.92 -16.89 -0.25
CA THR A 132 -7.50 -17.65 0.94
C THR A 132 -6.48 -18.73 0.56
N ARG A 133 -6.73 -19.48 -0.50
CA ARG A 133 -5.79 -20.48 -1.02
C ARG A 133 -4.48 -19.85 -1.53
N PHE A 134 -4.57 -18.71 -2.19
CA PHE A 134 -3.37 -17.97 -2.58
C PHE A 134 -2.56 -17.53 -1.37
N ALA A 135 -3.20 -16.97 -0.35
CA ALA A 135 -2.54 -16.57 0.91
C ALA A 135 -1.87 -17.76 1.61
N GLU A 136 -2.54 -18.92 1.67
CA GLU A 136 -1.97 -20.17 2.23
C GLU A 136 -0.69 -20.59 1.47
N ARG A 137 -0.70 -20.52 0.13
CA ARG A 137 0.47 -20.84 -0.72
C ARG A 137 1.64 -19.88 -0.48
N GLN A 138 1.34 -18.59 -0.23
CA GLN A 138 2.35 -17.58 0.08
C GLN A 138 2.81 -17.60 1.55
N GLY A 139 2.21 -18.44 2.41
CA GLY A 139 2.50 -18.52 3.83
C GLY A 139 1.96 -17.31 4.62
N TRP A 140 0.96 -16.60 4.10
CA TRP A 140 0.32 -15.50 4.79
C TRP A 140 -0.78 -15.97 5.73
N LYS A 141 -0.96 -15.24 6.83
CA LYS A 141 -2.06 -15.46 7.76
C LYS A 141 -3.32 -14.74 7.26
N VAL A 142 -4.46 -15.45 7.27
CA VAL A 142 -5.76 -14.93 6.86
C VAL A 142 -6.67 -14.81 8.08
N GLU A 143 -7.26 -13.63 8.27
CA GLU A 143 -8.23 -13.35 9.32
C GLU A 143 -9.49 -12.78 8.68
N VAL A 144 -10.66 -13.37 8.93
CA VAL A 144 -11.95 -12.81 8.52
C VAL A 144 -12.35 -11.73 9.52
N VAL A 145 -12.40 -10.48 9.07
CA VAL A 145 -12.73 -9.32 9.91
C VAL A 145 -14.23 -9.10 9.95
N ASN A 146 -14.88 -9.20 8.79
CA ASN A 146 -16.33 -9.03 8.66
C ASN A 146 -16.85 -9.92 7.54
N ALA A 147 -18.06 -10.47 7.70
CA ALA A 147 -18.73 -11.26 6.68
C ALA A 147 -20.24 -11.03 6.76
N ALA A 148 -20.84 -10.57 5.68
CA ALA A 148 -22.29 -10.46 5.50
C ALA A 148 -22.74 -11.55 4.52
N GLU A 149 -23.37 -12.60 5.05
CA GLU A 149 -23.86 -13.75 4.28
C GLU A 149 -25.09 -13.37 3.44
N SER A 150 -25.31 -14.12 2.36
CA SER A 150 -26.53 -14.08 1.53
C SER A 150 -27.44 -15.24 1.88
N ASP A 151 -28.75 -15.04 1.71
CA ASP A 151 -29.78 -16.02 2.07
C ASP A 151 -29.69 -17.36 1.29
N LEU A 152 -29.13 -17.32 0.07
CA LEU A 152 -28.92 -18.50 -0.79
C LEU A 152 -27.47 -19.03 -0.75
N GLY A 153 -26.70 -18.64 0.24
CA GLY A 153 -25.28 -18.95 0.37
C GLY A 153 -24.39 -17.89 -0.31
N GLY A 154 -23.09 -17.93 0.00
CA GLY A 154 -22.14 -16.92 -0.44
C GLY A 154 -22.21 -15.65 0.41
N TYR A 155 -21.57 -14.57 -0.05
CA TYR A 155 -21.39 -13.35 0.71
C TYR A 155 -21.84 -12.12 -0.06
N LYS A 156 -22.66 -11.27 0.57
CA LYS A 156 -22.94 -9.90 0.08
C LYS A 156 -21.69 -9.03 0.21
N GLU A 157 -20.98 -9.22 1.31
CA GLU A 157 -19.69 -8.55 1.60
C GLU A 157 -18.85 -9.45 2.49
N VAL A 158 -17.56 -9.53 2.22
CA VAL A 158 -16.58 -10.15 3.11
C VAL A 158 -15.29 -9.34 3.11
N VAL A 159 -14.74 -9.14 4.32
CA VAL A 159 -13.50 -8.40 4.53
C VAL A 159 -12.49 -9.34 5.19
N LEU A 160 -11.35 -9.51 4.53
CA LEU A 160 -10.21 -10.28 5.03
C LEU A 160 -9.08 -9.35 5.44
N ARG A 161 -8.39 -9.69 6.51
CA ARG A 161 -7.08 -9.16 6.84
C ARG A 161 -6.03 -10.20 6.48
N LEU A 162 -5.10 -9.82 5.61
CA LEU A 162 -4.00 -10.65 5.15
C LEU A 162 -2.70 -10.13 5.75
N VAL A 163 -1.99 -10.98 6.50
CA VAL A 163 -0.78 -10.62 7.24
C VAL A 163 0.38 -11.46 6.77
N GLY A 164 1.43 -10.81 6.31
CA GLY A 164 2.63 -11.48 5.82
C GLY A 164 3.59 -10.54 5.07
N PRO A 165 4.70 -11.07 4.57
CA PRO A 165 5.65 -10.26 3.80
C PRO A 165 5.09 -9.90 2.43
N SER A 166 5.28 -8.64 2.02
CA SER A 166 4.99 -8.14 0.66
C SER A 166 3.55 -8.41 0.17
N VAL A 167 2.56 -8.44 1.07
CA VAL A 167 1.17 -8.76 0.73
C VAL A 167 0.59 -7.72 -0.22
N TYR A 168 0.78 -6.43 0.10
CA TYR A 168 0.24 -5.34 -0.73
C TYR A 168 0.88 -5.33 -2.12
N SER A 169 2.19 -5.54 -2.24
CA SER A 169 2.89 -5.53 -3.53
C SER A 169 2.33 -6.58 -4.51
N ARG A 170 1.87 -7.72 -3.99
CA ARG A 170 1.27 -8.81 -4.78
C ARG A 170 -0.18 -8.55 -5.15
N LEU A 171 -0.96 -7.98 -4.21
CA LEU A 171 -2.42 -7.88 -4.34
C LEU A 171 -2.90 -6.49 -4.78
N LYS A 172 -2.08 -5.45 -4.78
CA LYS A 172 -2.49 -4.08 -5.15
C LYS A 172 -3.18 -3.98 -6.51
N PHE A 173 -2.87 -4.88 -7.42
CA PHE A 173 -3.46 -4.94 -8.75
C PHE A 173 -4.80 -5.70 -8.80
N GLU A 174 -5.27 -6.26 -7.69
CA GLU A 174 -6.53 -6.99 -7.64
C GLU A 174 -7.76 -6.09 -7.43
N SER A 175 -7.55 -4.80 -7.14
CA SER A 175 -8.64 -3.84 -6.96
C SER A 175 -9.36 -3.56 -8.27
N GLY A 176 -10.70 -3.69 -8.27
CA GLY A 176 -11.55 -3.41 -9.42
C GLY A 176 -12.73 -4.37 -9.56
N GLY A 177 -13.37 -4.33 -10.74
CA GLY A 177 -14.50 -5.18 -11.09
C GLY A 177 -14.07 -6.55 -11.62
N HIS A 178 -14.51 -7.62 -10.99
CA HIS A 178 -14.31 -9.02 -11.41
C HIS A 178 -15.59 -9.57 -11.99
N ARG A 179 -15.58 -9.94 -13.27
CA ARG A 179 -16.73 -10.44 -14.00
C ARG A 179 -16.65 -11.95 -14.15
N VAL A 180 -17.75 -12.65 -13.82
CA VAL A 180 -17.88 -14.09 -14.03
C VAL A 180 -18.89 -14.39 -15.13
N GLN A 181 -18.59 -15.40 -15.95
CA GLN A 181 -19.46 -15.97 -16.95
C GLN A 181 -19.54 -17.48 -16.71
N ARG A 182 -20.68 -17.95 -16.20
CA ARG A 182 -20.97 -19.38 -15.98
C ARG A 182 -22.46 -19.62 -15.93
N VAL A 183 -22.85 -20.91 -15.95
CA VAL A 183 -24.20 -21.32 -15.60
C VAL A 183 -24.31 -21.30 -14.07
N PRO A 184 -25.14 -20.44 -13.47
CA PRO A 184 -25.32 -20.41 -12.03
C PRO A 184 -25.87 -21.71 -11.47
N GLN A 185 -25.56 -22.04 -10.22
CA GLN A 185 -26.18 -23.19 -9.54
C GLN A 185 -27.70 -23.02 -9.37
N THR A 186 -28.21 -21.79 -9.41
CA THR A 186 -29.62 -21.42 -9.31
C THR A 186 -30.36 -21.46 -10.66
N GLU A 187 -29.64 -21.69 -11.77
CA GLU A 187 -30.20 -21.68 -13.12
C GLU A 187 -30.61 -23.10 -13.56
N THR A 188 -31.92 -23.28 -13.84
CA THR A 188 -32.50 -24.60 -14.22
C THR A 188 -32.45 -24.87 -15.72
N GLN A 189 -32.32 -23.83 -16.57
CA GLN A 189 -32.35 -23.95 -18.03
C GLN A 189 -30.96 -23.98 -18.68
N GLY A 190 -29.89 -24.02 -17.89
CA GLY A 190 -28.52 -24.11 -18.39
C GLY A 190 -28.01 -22.85 -19.10
N ARG A 191 -28.64 -21.70 -18.91
CA ARG A 191 -28.21 -20.44 -19.54
C ARG A 191 -26.99 -19.86 -18.84
N ILE A 192 -26.02 -19.38 -19.62
CA ILE A 192 -24.85 -18.67 -19.11
C ILE A 192 -25.28 -17.29 -18.62
N HIS A 193 -25.03 -17.00 -17.35
CA HIS A 193 -25.22 -15.68 -16.76
C HIS A 193 -23.90 -14.95 -16.65
N THR A 194 -23.97 -13.62 -16.64
CA THR A 194 -22.86 -12.75 -16.42
C THR A 194 -23.10 -11.97 -15.13
N SER A 195 -22.28 -12.20 -14.12
CA SER A 195 -22.34 -11.51 -12.83
C SER A 195 -21.01 -10.82 -12.55
N ALA A 196 -20.98 -9.91 -11.62
CA ALA A 196 -19.79 -9.17 -11.23
C ALA A 196 -19.68 -9.04 -9.71
N CYS A 197 -18.46 -9.09 -9.23
CA CYS A 197 -18.06 -8.70 -7.88
C CYS A 197 -17.04 -7.57 -7.96
N THR A 198 -16.92 -6.82 -6.88
CA THR A 198 -15.89 -5.81 -6.73
C THR A 198 -14.91 -6.23 -5.65
N VAL A 199 -13.63 -6.03 -5.92
CA VAL A 199 -12.54 -6.29 -4.97
C VAL A 199 -11.85 -4.97 -4.68
N ALA A 200 -11.64 -4.67 -3.40
CA ALA A 200 -10.82 -3.53 -2.97
C ALA A 200 -9.68 -4.05 -2.08
N VAL A 201 -8.48 -3.66 -2.43
CA VAL A 201 -7.25 -3.98 -1.70
C VAL A 201 -6.72 -2.70 -1.09
N MET A 202 -6.74 -2.62 0.23
CA MET A 202 -6.31 -1.44 0.97
C MET A 202 -5.16 -1.81 1.90
N PRO A 203 -4.06 -1.04 1.91
CA PRO A 203 -2.97 -1.28 2.86
C PRO A 203 -3.46 -1.02 4.28
N GLU A 204 -3.01 -1.84 5.23
CA GLU A 204 -3.27 -1.61 6.65
C GLU A 204 -2.62 -0.29 7.06
N ALA A 205 -3.41 0.65 7.55
CA ALA A 205 -2.91 1.93 8.02
C ALA A 205 -2.24 1.78 9.37
N ASP A 206 -1.18 2.55 9.59
CA ASP A 206 -0.56 2.64 10.90
C ASP A 206 -1.57 3.13 11.95
N GLU A 207 -1.44 2.63 13.18
CA GLU A 207 -2.25 3.11 14.29
C GLU A 207 -2.08 4.62 14.45
N LEU A 208 -3.19 5.32 14.66
CA LEU A 208 -3.12 6.74 14.91
C LEU A 208 -2.36 6.98 16.22
N GLU A 209 -1.22 7.64 16.13
CA GLU A 209 -0.50 8.08 17.32
C GLU A 209 -1.40 8.92 18.20
N ALA A 210 -1.28 8.71 19.52
CA ALA A 210 -2.00 9.51 20.49
C ALA A 210 -1.72 11.01 20.26
N VAL A 211 -2.79 11.80 20.13
CA VAL A 211 -2.68 13.23 19.84
C VAL A 211 -1.97 13.91 21.01
N LYS A 212 -0.71 14.24 20.84
CA LYS A 212 0.04 15.11 21.74
C LYS A 212 -0.22 16.55 21.31
N ILE A 213 -1.03 17.29 22.10
CA ILE A 213 -1.29 18.70 21.85
C ILE A 213 -0.14 19.51 22.43
N ASN A 214 0.50 20.32 21.60
CA ASN A 214 1.52 21.26 22.04
C ASN A 214 0.85 22.45 22.75
N PRO A 215 1.19 22.76 24.01
CA PRO A 215 0.62 23.91 24.72
C PRO A 215 0.80 25.26 24.00
N ALA A 216 1.85 25.40 23.17
CA ALA A 216 2.09 26.62 22.38
C ALA A 216 1.04 26.84 21.26
N GLU A 217 0.33 25.80 20.86
CA GLU A 217 -0.71 25.81 19.82
C GLU A 217 -2.10 26.13 20.41
N LEU A 218 -2.18 26.33 21.72
CA LEU A 218 -3.42 26.62 22.43
C LEU A 218 -3.53 28.09 22.83
N ARG A 219 -4.66 28.70 22.50
CA ARG A 219 -5.07 29.96 23.10
C ARG A 219 -6.12 29.68 24.17
N ILE A 220 -5.85 30.08 25.40
CA ILE A 220 -6.70 29.84 26.55
C ILE A 220 -7.21 31.22 27.05
N ASP A 221 -8.51 31.42 26.93
CA ASP A 221 -9.21 32.60 27.37
C ASP A 221 -10.10 32.24 28.57
N THR A 222 -10.10 33.09 29.60
CA THR A 222 -10.98 32.95 30.76
C THR A 222 -12.06 34.02 30.71
N PHE A 223 -13.26 33.67 31.12
CA PHE A 223 -14.39 34.57 31.12
C PHE A 223 -15.37 34.24 32.26
N ARG A 224 -16.34 35.13 32.48
CA ARG A 224 -17.37 34.89 33.49
C ARG A 224 -18.40 33.91 33.00
N ALA A 225 -18.69 32.90 33.84
CA ALA A 225 -19.71 31.91 33.50
C ALA A 225 -21.09 32.61 33.42
N SER A 226 -21.90 32.20 32.44
CA SER A 226 -23.28 32.67 32.28
C SER A 226 -24.23 31.60 32.80
N GLY A 227 -25.16 31.95 33.69
CA GLY A 227 -26.16 31.02 34.22
C GLY A 227 -26.84 31.50 35.50
N ALA A 228 -27.86 30.80 35.95
CA ALA A 228 -28.52 31.03 37.21
C ALA A 228 -27.59 30.70 38.37
N GLY A 229 -27.10 31.73 39.10
CA GLY A 229 -26.17 31.54 40.19
C GLY A 229 -26.02 32.81 41.04
N GLY A 230 -25.46 32.66 42.24
CA GLY A 230 -25.24 33.75 43.18
C GLY A 230 -24.02 34.62 42.82
N GLN A 231 -23.62 35.50 43.76
CA GLN A 231 -22.59 36.52 43.60
C GLN A 231 -21.22 35.97 43.09
N HIS A 232 -20.89 34.69 43.31
CA HIS A 232 -19.64 34.09 42.90
C HIS A 232 -19.55 33.90 41.38
N ILE A 233 -20.64 33.45 40.71
CA ILE A 233 -20.68 33.22 39.26
C ILE A 233 -20.53 34.53 38.48
N ASN A 234 -21.10 35.61 39.02
CA ASN A 234 -21.10 36.91 38.33
C ASN A 234 -19.82 37.74 38.56
N LYS A 235 -18.94 37.33 39.50
CA LYS A 235 -17.73 38.11 39.83
C LYS A 235 -16.42 37.38 39.49
N THR A 236 -16.44 36.08 39.32
CA THR A 236 -15.23 35.26 39.12
C THR A 236 -15.15 34.75 37.69
N ASP A 237 -13.97 34.88 37.04
CA ASP A 237 -13.70 34.35 35.69
C ASP A 237 -13.36 32.85 35.78
N SER A 238 -14.36 32.02 36.08
CA SER A 238 -14.23 30.58 36.26
C SER A 238 -14.42 29.80 34.96
N ALA A 239 -15.10 30.35 33.98
CA ALA A 239 -15.28 29.73 32.68
C ALA A 239 -13.99 29.80 31.83
N VAL A 240 -13.72 28.75 31.08
CA VAL A 240 -12.52 28.62 30.26
C VAL A 240 -12.92 28.29 28.81
N ARG A 241 -12.34 29.04 27.88
CA ARG A 241 -12.40 28.79 26.45
C ARG A 241 -11.00 28.39 25.95
N ILE A 242 -10.88 27.26 25.33
CA ILE A 242 -9.63 26.79 24.71
C ILE A 242 -9.82 26.77 23.21
N THR A 243 -8.96 27.44 22.47
CA THR A 243 -8.93 27.46 21.02
C THR A 243 -7.63 26.77 20.57
N HIS A 244 -7.73 25.70 19.78
CA HIS A 244 -6.60 25.10 19.14
C HIS A 244 -6.33 25.82 17.81
N LEU A 245 -5.21 26.56 17.76
CA LEU A 245 -4.91 27.48 16.65
C LEU A 245 -4.81 26.79 15.29
N PRO A 246 -4.14 25.61 15.15
CA PRO A 246 -4.00 24.95 13.85
C PRO A 246 -5.32 24.46 13.25
N THR A 247 -6.24 23.93 14.07
CA THR A 247 -7.52 23.38 13.60
C THR A 247 -8.69 24.34 13.72
N GLY A 248 -8.52 25.44 14.45
CA GLY A 248 -9.61 26.36 14.75
C GLY A 248 -10.68 25.80 15.69
N THR A 249 -10.44 24.63 16.29
CA THR A 249 -11.39 23.98 17.20
C THR A 249 -11.50 24.78 18.52
N VAL A 250 -12.72 25.14 18.89
CA VAL A 250 -13.01 25.86 20.10
C VAL A 250 -13.82 25.01 21.08
N VAL A 251 -13.41 24.98 22.33
CA VAL A 251 -14.11 24.29 23.42
C VAL A 251 -14.27 25.27 24.59
N GLU A 252 -15.48 25.34 25.13
CA GLU A 252 -15.82 26.11 26.31
C GLU A 252 -16.28 25.17 27.42
N CYS A 253 -15.86 25.44 28.64
CA CYS A 253 -16.31 24.73 29.83
C CYS A 253 -16.57 25.75 30.98
N GLN A 254 -17.75 25.65 31.58
CA GLN A 254 -18.21 26.53 32.66
C GLN A 254 -18.96 25.78 33.78
N ASP A 255 -18.79 24.45 33.82
CA ASP A 255 -19.60 23.53 34.64
C ASP A 255 -19.21 23.56 36.11
N ASP A 256 -17.95 23.88 36.40
CA ASP A 256 -17.42 23.92 37.79
C ASP A 256 -17.12 25.37 38.25
N ARG A 257 -17.10 25.55 39.56
CA ARG A 257 -16.66 26.81 40.17
C ARG A 257 -15.16 27.04 40.08
N SER A 258 -14.39 25.97 39.86
CA SER A 258 -12.93 26.00 39.77
C SER A 258 -12.48 26.16 38.32
N GLN A 259 -11.77 27.24 38.02
CA GLN A 259 -11.14 27.47 36.72
C GLN A 259 -10.21 26.34 36.31
N HIS A 260 -9.46 25.73 37.23
CA HIS A 260 -8.56 24.63 36.93
C HIS A 260 -9.33 23.40 36.46
N ARG A 261 -10.44 23.03 37.12
CA ARG A 261 -11.27 21.90 36.70
C ARG A 261 -11.92 22.14 35.34
N ASN A 262 -12.42 23.37 35.11
CA ASN A 262 -12.97 23.72 33.79
C ASN A 262 -11.90 23.62 32.68
N ARG A 263 -10.65 24.07 32.99
CA ARG A 263 -9.53 23.94 32.06
C ARG A 263 -9.19 22.47 31.75
N GLU A 264 -9.12 21.61 32.76
CA GLU A 264 -8.87 20.19 32.57
C GLU A 264 -9.97 19.51 31.74
N GLN A 265 -11.23 19.85 32.08
CA GLN A 265 -12.38 19.33 31.34
C GLN A 265 -12.40 19.79 29.88
N ALA A 266 -12.20 21.10 29.66
CA ALA A 266 -12.11 21.68 28.33
C ALA A 266 -10.97 21.03 27.50
N MET A 267 -9.82 20.75 28.13
CA MET A 267 -8.71 20.05 27.47
C MET A 267 -9.07 18.63 27.07
N LYS A 268 -9.72 17.86 27.93
CA LYS A 268 -10.19 16.49 27.60
C LYS A 268 -11.17 16.52 26.43
N VAL A 269 -12.13 17.44 26.45
CA VAL A 269 -13.10 17.58 25.35
C VAL A 269 -12.41 18.03 24.05
N LEU A 270 -11.40 18.91 24.14
CA LEU A 270 -10.63 19.35 22.97
C LEU A 270 -9.88 18.19 22.34
N VAL A 271 -9.16 17.37 23.14
CA VAL A 271 -8.46 16.18 22.66
C VAL A 271 -9.43 15.24 21.95
N SER A 272 -10.58 14.96 22.57
CA SER A 272 -11.60 14.09 21.96
C SER A 272 -12.09 14.65 20.62
N ARG A 273 -12.42 15.95 20.54
CA ARG A 273 -12.89 16.58 19.30
C ARG A 273 -11.83 16.54 18.17
N ILE A 274 -10.56 16.75 18.52
CA ILE A 274 -9.46 16.69 17.54
C ILE A 274 -9.28 15.24 17.06
N MET A 275 -9.36 14.25 17.97
CA MET A 275 -9.30 12.83 17.60
C MET A 275 -10.46 12.45 16.67
N ASP A 276 -11.70 12.81 17.05
CA ASP A 276 -12.90 12.55 16.23
C ASP A 276 -12.80 13.22 14.84
N ALA A 277 -12.25 14.44 14.77
CA ALA A 277 -12.06 15.12 13.49
C ALA A 277 -11.04 14.39 12.59
N ARG A 278 -9.89 13.98 13.15
CA ARG A 278 -8.88 13.20 12.43
C ARG A 278 -9.41 11.84 11.97
N GLU A 279 -10.18 11.17 12.82
CA GLU A 279 -10.78 9.89 12.48
C GLU A 279 -11.80 10.04 11.34
N ARG A 280 -12.63 11.06 11.37
CA ARG A 280 -13.57 11.38 10.27
C ARG A 280 -12.84 11.68 8.96
N GLU A 281 -11.78 12.46 9.02
CA GLU A 281 -10.96 12.77 7.84
C GLU A 281 -10.33 11.51 7.26
N LYS A 282 -9.75 10.65 8.11
CA LYS A 282 -9.21 9.35 7.72
C LYS A 282 -10.27 8.48 7.06
N HIS A 283 -11.44 8.33 7.67
CA HIS A 283 -12.54 7.55 7.10
C HIS A 283 -13.05 8.12 5.76
N GLN A 284 -13.11 9.43 5.61
CA GLN A 284 -13.47 10.06 4.34
C GLN A 284 -12.43 9.76 3.25
N LEU A 285 -11.15 9.86 3.57
CA LEU A 285 -10.07 9.53 2.64
C LEU A 285 -10.11 8.05 2.24
N GLU A 286 -10.27 7.14 3.20
CA GLU A 286 -10.42 5.71 2.96
C GLU A 286 -11.65 5.41 2.07
N ALA A 287 -12.77 6.07 2.32
CA ALA A 287 -13.98 5.92 1.50
C ALA A 287 -13.79 6.43 0.07
N GLN A 288 -13.08 7.56 -0.12
CA GLN A 288 -12.74 8.08 -1.43
C GLN A 288 -11.77 7.14 -2.18
N THR A 289 -10.74 6.66 -1.50
CA THR A 289 -9.77 5.69 -2.05
C THR A 289 -10.49 4.41 -2.47
N ARG A 290 -11.35 3.85 -1.59
CA ARG A 290 -12.16 2.67 -1.91
C ARG A 290 -13.02 2.91 -3.15
N LYS A 291 -13.68 4.06 -3.23
CA LYS A 291 -14.53 4.40 -4.39
C LYS A 291 -13.73 4.50 -5.69
N SER A 292 -12.52 5.03 -5.65
CA SER A 292 -11.64 5.10 -6.83
C SER A 292 -11.12 3.74 -7.27
N LEU A 293 -10.86 2.83 -6.32
CA LEU A 293 -10.35 1.48 -6.59
C LEU A 293 -11.41 0.54 -7.18
N VAL A 294 -12.67 0.69 -6.76
CA VAL A 294 -13.76 -0.26 -7.09
C VAL A 294 -14.52 0.15 -8.36
N GLY A 295 -14.46 1.44 -8.76
CA GLY A 295 -15.23 1.96 -9.87
C GLY A 295 -16.74 1.93 -9.58
N THR A 296 -17.57 1.63 -10.60
CA THR A 296 -19.04 1.65 -10.50
C THR A 296 -19.64 0.31 -10.03
N GLY A 297 -18.88 -0.78 -10.05
CA GLY A 297 -19.36 -2.15 -9.79
C GLY A 297 -20.27 -2.70 -10.90
N ASP A 298 -20.34 -2.04 -12.05
CA ASP A 298 -21.09 -2.53 -13.22
C ASP A 298 -20.26 -3.61 -13.96
N ARG A 299 -20.95 -4.48 -14.69
CA ARG A 299 -20.36 -5.52 -15.54
C ARG A 299 -19.48 -4.97 -16.66
N SER A 300 -19.69 -3.72 -17.07
CA SER A 300 -18.89 -3.01 -18.07
C SER A 300 -17.55 -2.56 -17.52
N ASP A 301 -17.51 -2.19 -16.25
CA ASP A 301 -16.33 -1.68 -15.53
C ASP A 301 -15.56 -2.86 -14.89
N ARG A 302 -14.87 -3.61 -15.74
CA ARG A 302 -14.18 -4.84 -15.33
C ARG A 302 -12.69 -4.78 -15.59
N ILE A 303 -11.91 -5.22 -14.62
CA ILE A 303 -10.48 -5.47 -14.79
C ILE A 303 -10.24 -6.90 -15.32
N ARG A 304 -11.08 -7.86 -14.89
CA ARG A 304 -10.86 -9.28 -15.19
C ARG A 304 -12.16 -10.02 -15.47
N THR A 305 -12.09 -11.00 -16.38
CA THR A 305 -13.21 -11.89 -16.70
C THR A 305 -12.83 -13.35 -16.47
N TYR A 306 -13.67 -14.05 -15.71
CA TYR A 306 -13.61 -15.47 -15.40
C TYR A 306 -14.65 -16.19 -16.26
N ASN A 307 -14.20 -16.90 -17.32
CA ASN A 307 -15.07 -17.60 -18.25
C ASN A 307 -14.95 -19.11 -18.02
N PHE A 308 -15.86 -19.66 -17.22
CA PHE A 308 -15.86 -21.08 -16.87
C PHE A 308 -16.15 -21.99 -18.05
N PRO A 309 -17.12 -21.73 -18.93
CA PRO A 309 -17.36 -22.56 -20.11
C PRO A 309 -16.14 -22.71 -21.03
N GLN A 310 -15.26 -21.70 -21.08
CA GLN A 310 -14.05 -21.70 -21.90
C GLN A 310 -12.79 -22.03 -21.11
N GLY A 311 -12.89 -22.29 -19.80
CA GLY A 311 -11.75 -22.62 -18.94
C GLY A 311 -10.69 -21.51 -18.83
N ARG A 312 -11.04 -20.25 -19.11
CA ARG A 312 -10.08 -19.14 -19.22
C ARG A 312 -10.37 -17.97 -18.29
N ILE A 313 -9.31 -17.30 -17.89
CA ILE A 313 -9.33 -16.00 -17.23
C ILE A 313 -8.63 -14.99 -18.12
N THR A 314 -9.25 -13.82 -18.32
CA THR A 314 -8.69 -12.73 -19.11
C THR A 314 -8.57 -11.48 -18.26
N ASP A 315 -7.36 -10.95 -18.07
CA ASP A 315 -7.12 -9.63 -17.52
C ASP A 315 -7.11 -8.61 -18.65
N HIS A 316 -8.04 -7.64 -18.58
CA HIS A 316 -8.26 -6.70 -19.68
C HIS A 316 -7.28 -5.52 -19.68
N ARG A 317 -6.56 -5.29 -18.59
CA ARG A 317 -5.57 -4.19 -18.48
C ARG A 317 -4.35 -4.46 -19.34
N ILE A 318 -3.89 -5.71 -19.31
CA ILE A 318 -2.69 -6.16 -20.02
C ILE A 318 -3.01 -7.13 -21.17
N ASN A 319 -4.31 -7.35 -21.47
CA ASN A 319 -4.81 -8.31 -22.48
C ASN A 319 -4.25 -9.73 -22.30
N LEU A 320 -3.94 -10.14 -21.06
CA LEU A 320 -3.44 -11.47 -20.75
C LEU A 320 -4.60 -12.46 -20.63
N THR A 321 -4.52 -13.59 -21.34
CA THR A 321 -5.48 -14.69 -21.22
C THR A 321 -4.77 -15.96 -20.78
N LEU A 322 -5.24 -16.56 -19.68
CA LEU A 322 -4.72 -17.80 -19.11
C LEU A 322 -5.81 -18.89 -19.14
N TYR A 323 -5.48 -20.06 -19.70
CA TYR A 323 -6.40 -21.21 -19.85
C TYR A 323 -6.23 -22.20 -18.68
N LYS A 324 -6.28 -21.71 -17.44
CA LYS A 324 -6.10 -22.48 -16.21
C LYS A 324 -7.04 -22.03 -15.09
N ILE A 325 -8.32 -21.81 -15.42
CA ILE A 325 -9.29 -21.24 -14.48
C ILE A 325 -9.38 -22.04 -13.17
N ASP A 326 -9.40 -23.37 -13.23
CA ASP A 326 -9.55 -24.23 -12.04
C ASP A 326 -8.35 -24.09 -11.09
N ALA A 327 -7.13 -24.07 -11.64
CA ALA A 327 -5.91 -23.86 -10.85
C ALA A 327 -5.90 -22.46 -10.20
N MET A 328 -6.30 -21.44 -10.97
CA MET A 328 -6.38 -20.07 -10.46
C MET A 328 -7.44 -19.91 -9.36
N MET A 329 -8.61 -20.54 -9.52
CA MET A 329 -9.65 -20.56 -8.47
C MET A 329 -9.23 -21.37 -7.22
N ASP A 330 -8.21 -22.24 -7.35
CA ASP A 330 -7.53 -22.90 -6.23
C ASP A 330 -6.26 -22.17 -5.74
N GLY A 331 -6.12 -20.88 -6.10
CA GLY A 331 -5.09 -19.99 -5.57
C GLY A 331 -3.76 -19.95 -6.35
N ASP A 332 -3.70 -20.44 -7.61
CA ASP A 332 -2.51 -20.30 -8.46
C ASP A 332 -2.54 -18.96 -9.22
N LEU A 333 -2.21 -17.86 -8.51
CA LEU A 333 -2.24 -16.51 -9.06
C LEU A 333 -0.86 -15.95 -9.42
N ASP A 334 0.23 -16.70 -9.18
CA ASP A 334 1.60 -16.20 -9.32
C ASP A 334 1.91 -15.65 -10.71
N ASP A 335 1.55 -16.40 -11.77
CA ASP A 335 1.80 -15.96 -13.15
C ASP A 335 1.10 -14.64 -13.47
N LEU A 336 -0.13 -14.48 -12.98
CA LEU A 336 -0.92 -13.28 -13.19
C LEU A 336 -0.33 -12.10 -12.41
N CYS A 337 -0.01 -12.29 -11.13
CA CYS A 337 0.60 -11.25 -10.30
C CYS A 337 1.96 -10.81 -10.87
N ASN A 338 2.78 -11.75 -11.31
CA ASN A 338 4.08 -11.45 -11.91
C ASN A 338 3.94 -10.69 -13.23
N ALA A 339 2.98 -11.05 -14.08
CA ALA A 339 2.72 -10.34 -15.33
C ALA A 339 2.26 -8.91 -15.10
N LEU A 340 1.34 -8.70 -14.15
CA LEU A 340 0.86 -7.36 -13.78
C LEU A 340 1.97 -6.51 -13.16
N ALA A 341 2.79 -7.09 -12.30
CA ALA A 341 3.94 -6.40 -11.73
C ALA A 341 4.98 -6.01 -12.79
N SER A 342 5.24 -6.89 -13.76
CA SER A 342 6.17 -6.62 -14.87
C SER A 342 5.67 -5.50 -15.78
N GLU A 343 4.38 -5.49 -16.11
CA GLU A 343 3.78 -4.42 -16.92
C GLU A 343 3.85 -3.07 -16.19
N HIS A 344 3.48 -3.05 -14.92
CA HIS A 344 3.58 -1.83 -14.11
C HIS A 344 5.02 -1.31 -14.00
N GLN A 345 6.01 -2.21 -13.87
CA GLN A 345 7.42 -1.82 -13.90
C GLN A 345 7.82 -1.23 -15.27
N ALA A 346 7.32 -1.79 -16.36
CA ALA A 346 7.57 -1.29 -17.71
C ALA A 346 6.96 0.11 -17.91
N GLU A 347 5.74 0.35 -17.42
CA GLU A 347 5.09 1.68 -17.43
C GLU A 347 5.90 2.71 -16.66
N LEU A 348 6.37 2.34 -15.45
CA LEU A 348 7.21 3.23 -14.62
C LEU A 348 8.55 3.54 -15.29
N LEU A 349 9.18 2.55 -15.95
CA LEU A 349 10.43 2.77 -16.71
C LEU A 349 10.21 3.69 -17.91
N ALA A 350 9.12 3.51 -18.64
CA ALA A 350 8.76 4.39 -19.76
C ALA A 350 8.56 5.83 -19.28
N ALA A 351 7.84 6.03 -18.19
CA ALA A 351 7.63 7.36 -17.59
C ALA A 351 8.93 8.04 -17.13
N LEU A 352 9.94 7.26 -16.71
CA LEU A 352 11.27 7.80 -16.35
C LEU A 352 12.13 8.14 -17.57
N GLY A 353 11.89 7.49 -18.72
CA GLY A 353 12.62 7.74 -19.96
C GLY A 353 12.19 9.01 -20.69
N ASP A 354 10.98 9.52 -20.41
CA ASP A 354 10.41 10.72 -21.00
C ASP A 354 10.82 12.03 -20.28
N HIS A 355 11.62 11.94 -19.23
CA HIS A 355 12.19 13.06 -18.47
C HIS A 355 13.72 13.06 -18.53
#